data_c30a402dcd7467f13a702e4b0bf544c2
#
_entry.id   c30a402dcd7467f13a702e4b0bf544c2
#
_cell.length_a   1.000
_cell.length_b   1.000
_cell.length_c   1.000
_cell.angle_alpha   90.00
_cell.angle_beta   90.00
_cell.angle_gamma   90.00
#
_symmetry.space_group_name_H-M   'P 1'
#
loop_
_entity.id
_entity.type
_entity.pdbx_description
1 polymer ?
#
loop_
_entity_poly.entity_id
_entity_poly.type
_entity_poly.pdbx_seq_one_letter_code
_entity_poly.pdbx_strand_id
1 'polypeptide(L)'
;MAQTDFGKFNSLKVKGMVNMHKLIILRGNSGSGKTTIAKELQQAFGSNTMLISQDVIRRDMLRVKDGENTIALPLMEELMRYGRKNSEIVILEGILNSEWYFRLFELAV
;
A
#
# COMPACT_ATOMS: atom_id res chain seq x y z
N MET A 1 6.62 1.35 15.68
CA MET A 1 7.50 1.70 14.56
C MET A 1 6.91 1.15 13.27
N ALA A 2 7.02 1.90 12.20
CA ALA A 2 6.53 1.44 10.90
C ALA A 2 7.41 0.33 10.36
N GLN A 3 6.78 -0.61 9.68
CA GLN A 3 7.46 -1.72 9.03
C GLN A 3 7.35 -1.55 7.53
N THR A 4 8.47 -1.63 6.83
CA THR A 4 8.51 -1.50 5.38
C THR A 4 8.87 -2.86 4.78
N ASP A 5 8.03 -3.31 3.86
CA ASP A 5 8.24 -4.59 3.19
C ASP A 5 8.66 -4.36 1.74
N PHE A 6 9.95 -4.58 1.48
CA PHE A 6 10.52 -4.42 0.16
C PHE A 6 10.88 -5.75 -0.50
N GLY A 7 10.62 -6.86 0.17
CA GLY A 7 11.18 -8.14 -0.24
C GLY A 7 11.06 -8.44 -1.72
N LYS A 8 9.86 -8.37 -2.24
CA LYS A 8 9.62 -8.66 -3.65
C LYS A 8 10.25 -7.65 -4.58
N PHE A 9 10.15 -6.39 -4.23
CA PHE A 9 10.68 -5.33 -5.10
C PHE A 9 12.19 -5.40 -5.21
N ASN A 10 12.85 -5.68 -4.12
CA ASN A 10 14.30 -5.84 -4.16
C ASN A 10 14.69 -6.96 -5.10
N SER A 11 13.97 -8.06 -5.06
CA SER A 11 14.19 -9.18 -5.96
C SER A 11 14.02 -8.78 -7.43
N LEU A 12 12.96 -8.04 -7.71
CA LEU A 12 12.67 -7.58 -9.07
C LEU A 12 13.73 -6.60 -9.57
N LYS A 13 14.18 -5.70 -8.71
CA LYS A 13 15.24 -4.76 -9.07
C LYS A 13 16.54 -5.48 -9.39
N VAL A 14 16.91 -6.46 -8.59
CA VAL A 14 18.13 -7.22 -8.80
C VAL A 14 18.12 -7.91 -10.15
N LYS A 15 16.97 -8.37 -10.58
CA LYS A 15 16.82 -9.02 -11.89
C LYS A 15 16.76 -8.05 -13.06
N GLY A 16 16.82 -6.76 -12.80
CA GLY A 16 16.78 -5.78 -13.86
C GLY A 16 15.46 -5.68 -14.60
N MET A 17 14.38 -6.04 -13.96
CA MET A 17 13.05 -6.04 -14.56
C MET A 17 12.48 -4.64 -14.51
N VAL A 18 12.91 -3.82 -15.44
CA VAL A 18 12.66 -2.37 -15.45
C VAL A 18 11.20 -1.97 -15.62
N ASN A 19 10.39 -2.86 -16.17
CA ASN A 19 8.98 -2.57 -16.39
C ASN A 19 8.10 -3.00 -15.24
N MET A 20 8.70 -3.53 -14.20
CA MET A 20 7.91 -4.04 -13.09
C MET A 20 7.40 -2.92 -12.24
N HIS A 21 6.15 -3.06 -11.86
CA HIS A 21 5.56 -2.18 -10.88
C HIS A 21 6.17 -2.49 -9.52
N LYS A 22 6.49 -1.46 -8.79
CA LYS A 22 7.02 -1.62 -7.45
C LYS A 22 5.90 -1.37 -6.45
N LEU A 23 5.79 -2.25 -5.49
CA LEU A 23 4.84 -2.11 -4.39
C LEU A 23 5.61 -2.01 -3.09
N ILE A 24 5.33 -0.99 -2.32
CA ILE A 24 5.93 -0.79 -1.00
C ILE A 24 4.80 -0.84 0.01
N ILE A 25 4.94 -1.71 1.01
CA ILE A 25 3.94 -1.83 2.06
C ILE A 25 4.53 -1.30 3.36
N LEU A 26 3.89 -0.28 3.91
CA LEU A 26 4.25 0.31 5.20
C LEU A 26 3.17 -0.08 6.21
N ARG A 27 3.54 -0.95 7.13
CA ARG A 27 2.65 -1.42 8.18
C ARG A 27 3.11 -0.91 9.52
N GLY A 28 2.19 -0.71 10.42
CA GLY A 28 2.53 -0.31 11.78
C GLY A 28 1.33 0.24 12.51
N ASN A 29 1.49 0.40 13.79
CA ASN A 29 0.46 0.95 14.65
C ASN A 29 0.32 2.45 14.44
N SER A 30 -0.79 2.99 14.92
CA SER A 30 -1.02 4.42 14.98
C SER A 30 0.15 5.12 15.63
N GLY A 31 0.61 6.22 15.06
CA GLY A 31 1.73 6.98 15.63
C GLY A 31 3.11 6.45 15.32
N SER A 32 3.21 5.44 14.46
CA SER A 32 4.52 4.87 14.08
C SER A 32 5.25 5.66 13.00
N GLY A 33 4.64 6.73 12.48
CA GLY A 33 5.25 7.55 11.43
C GLY A 33 5.05 7.03 10.02
N LYS A 34 4.27 5.99 9.82
CA LYS A 34 4.11 5.41 8.48
C LYS A 34 3.48 6.35 7.46
N THR A 35 2.56 7.20 7.89
CA THR A 35 1.94 8.18 6.99
C THR A 35 2.96 9.19 6.51
N THR A 36 3.80 9.68 7.40
CA THR A 36 4.88 10.61 7.04
C THR A 36 5.86 9.97 6.08
N ILE A 37 6.28 8.74 6.38
CA ILE A 37 7.20 7.99 5.52
C ILE A 37 6.58 7.77 4.14
N ALA A 38 5.31 7.39 4.09
CA ALA A 38 4.61 7.15 2.84
C ALA A 38 4.59 8.39 1.96
N LYS A 39 4.27 9.54 2.54
CA LYS A 39 4.23 10.80 1.80
C LYS A 39 5.61 11.23 1.32
N GLU A 40 6.62 11.04 2.15
CA GLU A 40 7.99 11.33 1.75
C GLU A 40 8.44 10.44 0.60
N LEU A 41 8.10 9.16 0.65
CA LEU A 41 8.42 8.24 -0.44
C LEU A 41 7.68 8.62 -1.71
N GLN A 42 6.40 8.96 -1.61
CA GLN A 42 5.63 9.38 -2.77
C GLN A 42 6.25 10.60 -3.43
N GLN A 43 6.64 11.57 -2.62
CA GLN A 43 7.29 12.77 -3.13
C GLN A 43 8.64 12.46 -3.76
N ALA A 44 9.42 11.60 -3.14
CA ALA A 44 10.74 11.23 -3.63
C ALA A 44 10.68 10.47 -4.95
N PHE A 45 9.73 9.54 -5.08
CA PHE A 45 9.54 8.82 -6.33
C PHE A 45 8.92 9.67 -7.43
N GLY A 46 8.10 10.64 -7.05
CA GLY A 46 7.58 11.63 -7.97
C GLY A 46 6.34 11.21 -8.71
N SER A 47 6.27 11.62 -9.98
CA SER A 47 5.10 11.41 -10.82
C SER A 47 4.72 9.94 -10.95
N ASN A 48 3.43 9.68 -11.02
CA ASN A 48 2.84 8.34 -11.18
C ASN A 48 3.20 7.38 -10.06
N THR A 49 3.29 7.91 -8.84
CA THR A 49 3.41 7.13 -7.62
C THR A 49 2.08 7.16 -6.90
N MET A 50 1.43 6.01 -6.80
CA MET A 50 0.12 5.91 -6.15
C MET A 50 0.31 5.65 -4.65
N LEU A 51 -0.37 6.43 -3.83
CA LEU A 51 -0.40 6.21 -2.39
C LEU A 51 -1.79 5.72 -1.98
N ILE A 52 -1.85 4.51 -1.48
CA ILE A 52 -3.07 3.92 -0.95
C ILE A 52 -2.97 3.94 0.58
N SER A 53 -3.72 4.82 1.21
CA SER A 53 -3.74 4.95 2.66
C SER A 53 -5.02 4.35 3.21
N GLN A 54 -4.89 3.32 4.02
CA GLN A 54 -6.04 2.65 4.62
C GLN A 54 -6.89 3.63 5.45
N ASP A 55 -6.24 4.51 6.22
CA ASP A 55 -6.97 5.48 7.02
C ASP A 55 -7.75 6.47 6.17
N VAL A 56 -7.15 6.96 5.09
CA VAL A 56 -7.83 7.91 4.19
C VAL A 56 -9.03 7.24 3.55
N ILE A 57 -8.86 6.03 3.06
CA ILE A 57 -9.96 5.31 2.42
C ILE A 57 -11.09 5.06 3.41
N ARG A 58 -10.75 4.57 4.57
CA ARG A 58 -11.74 4.20 5.57
C ARG A 58 -12.42 5.42 6.18
N ARG A 59 -11.66 6.43 6.57
CA ARG A 59 -12.17 7.57 7.32
C ARG A 59 -12.69 8.69 6.43
N ASP A 60 -11.95 9.01 5.38
CA ASP A 60 -12.26 10.18 4.57
C ASP A 60 -13.10 9.85 3.36
N MET A 61 -12.84 8.73 2.70
CA MET A 61 -13.58 8.36 1.50
C MET A 61 -14.88 7.64 1.82
N LEU A 62 -14.86 6.68 2.74
CA LEU A 62 -16.02 5.83 3.02
C LEU A 62 -16.69 6.11 4.35
N ARG A 63 -15.97 6.65 5.31
CA ARG A 63 -16.45 6.93 6.67
C ARG A 63 -16.99 5.67 7.34
N VAL A 64 -16.18 4.63 7.33
CA VAL A 64 -16.52 3.34 7.93
C VAL A 64 -15.50 2.95 8.98
N LYS A 65 -15.91 2.06 9.86
CA LYS A 65 -15.02 1.52 10.88
C LYS A 65 -14.13 0.45 10.28
N ASP A 66 -12.97 0.26 10.90
CA ASP A 66 -12.12 -0.86 10.58
C ASP A 66 -12.70 -2.15 11.17
N GLY A 67 -12.26 -3.28 10.66
CA GLY A 67 -12.69 -4.57 11.16
C GLY A 67 -12.70 -5.64 10.09
N GLU A 68 -13.10 -6.82 10.52
CA GLU A 68 -13.34 -7.92 9.63
C GLU A 68 -14.47 -7.56 8.66
N ASN A 69 -14.29 -7.87 7.39
CA ASN A 69 -15.27 -7.58 6.34
C ASN A 69 -15.51 -6.08 6.12
N THR A 70 -14.55 -5.23 6.45
CA THR A 70 -14.68 -3.81 6.16
C THR A 70 -14.86 -3.56 4.67
N ILE A 71 -15.77 -2.66 4.31
CA ILE A 71 -15.98 -2.30 2.90
C ILE A 71 -14.82 -1.50 2.33
N ALA A 72 -13.88 -1.07 3.15
CA ALA A 72 -12.67 -0.44 2.68
C ALA A 72 -11.77 -1.43 1.91
N LEU A 73 -11.82 -2.71 2.26
CA LEU A 73 -10.97 -3.71 1.63
C LEU A 73 -11.23 -3.86 0.12
N PRO A 74 -12.48 -4.04 -0.34
CA PRO A 74 -12.71 -4.13 -1.79
C PRO A 74 -12.23 -2.90 -2.56
N LEU A 75 -12.39 -1.71 -1.99
CA LEU A 75 -11.89 -0.50 -2.64
C LEU A 75 -10.38 -0.49 -2.70
N MET A 76 -9.71 -0.89 -1.63
CA MET A 76 -8.26 -0.98 -1.63
C MET A 76 -7.76 -2.00 -2.66
N GLU A 77 -8.46 -3.12 -2.80
CA GLU A 77 -8.13 -4.12 -3.82
C GLU A 77 -8.22 -3.54 -5.23
N GLU A 78 -9.27 -2.79 -5.51
CA GLU A 78 -9.44 -2.16 -6.82
C GLU A 78 -8.34 -1.13 -7.09
N LEU A 79 -8.00 -0.34 -6.09
CA LEU A 79 -6.91 0.63 -6.21
C LEU A 79 -5.56 -0.06 -6.45
N MET A 80 -5.32 -1.16 -5.79
CA MET A 80 -4.10 -1.92 -6.00
C MET A 80 -4.04 -2.51 -7.41
N ARG A 81 -5.15 -3.03 -7.92
CA ARG A 81 -5.20 -3.54 -9.29
C ARG A 81 -4.97 -2.43 -10.30
N TYR A 82 -5.60 -1.28 -10.08
CA TYR A 82 -5.41 -0.14 -10.96
C TYR A 82 -3.95 0.33 -10.92
N GLY A 83 -3.39 0.47 -9.74
CA GLY A 83 -2.01 0.90 -9.59
C GLY A 83 -1.02 -0.08 -10.21
N ARG A 84 -1.29 -1.36 -10.07
CA ARG A 84 -0.44 -2.40 -10.65
C ARG A 84 -0.35 -2.28 -12.16
N LYS A 85 -1.43 -1.86 -12.80
CA LYS A 85 -1.47 -1.72 -14.26
C LYS A 85 -0.96 -0.38 -14.74
N ASN A 86 -1.17 0.68 -13.97
CA ASN A 86 -1.03 2.03 -14.48
C ASN A 86 0.02 2.89 -13.77
N SER A 87 0.37 2.55 -12.55
CA SER A 87 1.35 3.33 -11.77
C SER A 87 2.71 2.65 -11.77
N GLU A 88 3.77 3.44 -11.76
CA GLU A 88 5.10 2.89 -11.67
C GLU A 88 5.40 2.35 -10.28
N ILE A 89 4.89 3.04 -9.26
CA ILE A 89 5.09 2.67 -7.87
C ILE A 89 3.77 2.77 -7.15
N VAL A 90 3.46 1.78 -6.32
CA VAL A 90 2.29 1.79 -5.45
C VAL A 90 2.78 1.67 -4.02
N ILE A 91 2.35 2.59 -3.18
CA ILE A 91 2.64 2.57 -1.75
C ILE A 91 1.34 2.27 -1.03
N LEU A 92 1.33 1.20 -0.25
CA LEU A 92 0.20 0.83 0.59
C LEU A 92 0.61 1.06 2.04
N GLU A 93 -0.11 1.91 2.76
CA GLU A 93 0.20 2.17 4.16
C GLU A 93 -1.03 2.03 5.04
N GLY A 94 -0.82 1.58 6.25
CA GLY A 94 -1.89 1.51 7.21
C GLY A 94 -1.65 0.53 8.34
N ILE A 95 -2.61 0.49 9.24
CA ILE A 95 -2.71 -0.57 10.24
C ILE A 95 -3.44 -1.71 9.55
N LEU A 96 -2.67 -2.68 9.06
CA LEU A 96 -3.21 -3.74 8.23
C LEU A 96 -3.18 -5.07 8.99
N ASN A 97 -4.30 -5.40 9.62
CA ASN A 97 -4.45 -6.68 10.29
C ASN A 97 -4.35 -7.80 9.26
N SER A 98 -3.44 -8.74 9.45
CA SER A 98 -3.17 -9.79 8.46
C SER A 98 -4.39 -10.66 8.19
N GLU A 99 -5.20 -10.93 9.20
CA GLU A 99 -6.40 -11.75 9.03
C GLU A 99 -7.48 -11.04 8.23
N TRP A 100 -7.60 -9.73 8.42
CA TRP A 100 -8.65 -8.96 7.74
C TRP A 100 -8.24 -8.52 6.33
N TYR A 101 -6.96 -8.31 6.11
CA TYR A 101 -6.43 -7.73 4.87
C TYR A 101 -5.60 -8.72 4.07
N PHE A 102 -5.71 -10.02 4.35
CA PHE A 102 -4.87 -11.02 3.67
C PHE A 102 -5.00 -10.96 2.14
N ARG A 103 -6.17 -10.57 1.65
CA ARG A 103 -6.40 -10.46 0.20
C ARG A 103 -5.51 -9.41 -0.45
N LEU A 104 -5.19 -8.33 0.26
CA LEU A 104 -4.25 -7.33 -0.25
C LEU A 104 -2.85 -7.93 -0.36
N PHE A 105 -2.46 -8.72 0.62
CA PHE A 105 -1.14 -9.36 0.60
C PHE A 105 -1.05 -10.41 -0.50
N GLU A 106 -2.14 -11.08 -0.80
CA GLU A 106 -2.19 -12.00 -1.92
C GLU A 106 -2.03 -11.26 -3.25
N LEU A 107 -2.64 -10.09 -3.40
CA LEU A 107 -2.49 -9.28 -4.60
C LEU A 107 -1.07 -8.76 -4.79
N ALA A 108 -0.31 -8.64 -3.71
CA ALA A 108 1.08 -8.18 -3.77
C ALA A 108 2.03 -9.24 -4.33
N VAL A 109 1.62 -10.46 -4.40
CA VAL A 109 2.47 -11.60 -4.80
C VAL A 109 2.62 -11.72 -6.31
#